data_83e52ca45a961c7c0387cbcab6e323ba
#
_entry.id   83e52ca45a961c7c0387cbcab6e323ba
#
_cell.length_a   1.000
_cell.length_b   1.000
_cell.length_c   1.000
_cell.angle_alpha   90.00
_cell.angle_beta   90.00
_cell.angle_gamma   90.00
#
_symmetry.space_group_name_H-M   'P 1'
#
loop_
_entity.id
_entity.type
_entity.pdbx_description
1 polymer ?
#
loop_
_entity_poly.entity_id
_entity_poly.type
_entity_poly.pdbx_seq_one_letter_code
_entity_poly.pdbx_strand_id
1 'polypeptide(L)'
;ELSATSADGRPANTFVVVSPDGIEHRYEKIHPFTFGGEDQHVRSGSEFVTIDVGDLRVSLFVCYDLRFADEFWQRAKDTDVFLVPANWPESRSMHWLSLLQARAIENQTYVIGCNRVGQGGSLVYSGDSRIFDPYGETLAQGAPHEECILYADVTRERVTEVREKFRFLQDRRL
;
A
#
# COMPACT_ATOMS: atom_id res chain seq x y z
N GLU A 1 8.46 9.00 -6.62
CA GLU A 1 8.83 9.96 -7.67
C GLU A 1 7.91 11.18 -7.59
N LEU A 2 8.41 12.36 -8.01
CA LEU A 2 7.58 13.56 -8.21
C LEU A 2 7.23 13.64 -9.69
N SER A 3 5.93 13.55 -10.01
CA SER A 3 5.44 13.66 -11.40
C SER A 3 5.45 15.11 -11.90
N ALA A 4 5.16 15.30 -13.18
CA ALA A 4 5.06 16.61 -13.80
C ALA A 4 4.13 17.56 -13.03
N THR A 5 4.44 18.84 -13.05
CA THR A 5 3.70 19.89 -12.36
C THR A 5 2.29 20.06 -12.93
N SER A 6 1.32 20.19 -12.03
CA SER A 6 -0.06 20.59 -12.38
C SER A 6 -0.16 22.08 -12.73
N ALA A 7 -1.38 22.56 -13.03
CA ALA A 7 -1.65 23.97 -13.31
C ALA A 7 -1.25 24.91 -12.14
N ASP A 8 -1.19 24.42 -10.91
CA ASP A 8 -0.72 25.17 -9.72
C ASP A 8 0.80 25.08 -9.48
N GLY A 9 1.54 24.42 -10.38
CA GLY A 9 2.99 24.28 -10.34
C GLY A 9 3.52 23.24 -9.35
N ARG A 10 2.66 22.58 -8.57
CA ARG A 10 3.10 21.56 -7.61
C ARG A 10 3.20 20.16 -8.24
N PRO A 11 4.27 19.40 -7.96
CA PRO A 11 4.35 18.01 -8.37
C PRO A 11 3.40 17.12 -7.55
N ALA A 12 3.19 15.89 -7.98
CA ALA A 12 2.56 14.84 -7.17
C ALA A 12 3.60 13.87 -6.62
N ASN A 13 3.33 13.31 -5.45
CA ASN A 13 4.06 12.15 -4.93
C ASN A 13 3.54 10.92 -5.68
N THR A 14 4.37 10.34 -6.55
CA THR A 14 3.94 9.33 -7.52
C THR A 14 4.62 7.99 -7.28
N PHE A 15 3.82 6.94 -7.17
CA PHE A 15 4.28 5.56 -7.22
C PHE A 15 4.28 5.09 -8.67
N VAL A 16 5.44 4.70 -9.16
CA VAL A 16 5.62 4.21 -10.53
C VAL A 16 5.91 2.73 -10.51
N VAL A 17 5.15 1.97 -11.29
CA VAL A 17 5.39 0.56 -11.56
C VAL A 17 5.72 0.42 -13.03
N VAL A 18 6.82 -0.26 -13.34
CA VAL A 18 7.28 -0.48 -14.71
C VAL A 18 7.29 -1.97 -15.00
N SER A 19 6.61 -2.37 -16.07
CA SER A 19 6.62 -3.76 -16.54
C SER A 19 7.95 -4.09 -17.24
N PRO A 20 8.29 -5.38 -17.44
CA PRO A 20 9.45 -5.79 -18.21
C PRO A 20 9.47 -5.25 -19.66
N ASP A 21 8.29 -4.99 -20.23
CA ASP A 21 8.13 -4.43 -21.58
C ASP A 21 8.19 -2.89 -21.59
N GLY A 22 8.49 -2.27 -20.46
CA GLY A 22 8.63 -0.82 -20.33
C GLY A 22 7.31 -0.04 -20.21
N ILE A 23 6.18 -0.72 -20.00
CA ILE A 23 4.90 -0.04 -19.73
C ILE A 23 4.94 0.52 -18.32
N GLU A 24 4.68 1.82 -18.21
CA GLU A 24 4.62 2.52 -16.93
C GLU A 24 3.18 2.68 -16.45
N HIS A 25 2.96 2.34 -15.18
CA HIS A 25 1.74 2.66 -14.44
C HIS A 25 2.08 3.66 -13.34
N ARG A 26 1.27 4.70 -13.18
CA ARG A 26 1.54 5.79 -12.24
C ARG A 26 0.34 6.01 -11.33
N TYR A 27 0.55 5.92 -10.03
CA TYR A 27 -0.41 6.28 -9.00
C TYR A 27 0.07 7.54 -8.30
N GLU A 28 -0.71 8.60 -8.34
CA GLU A 28 -0.45 9.83 -7.59
C GLU A 28 -1.12 9.73 -6.23
N LYS A 29 -0.33 9.84 -5.17
CA LYS A 29 -0.79 9.78 -3.78
C LYS A 29 -1.99 10.68 -3.55
N ILE A 30 -3.10 10.11 -3.09
CA ILE A 30 -4.36 10.83 -2.88
C ILE A 30 -4.27 11.69 -1.61
N HIS A 31 -3.65 11.20 -0.53
CA HIS A 31 -3.55 11.89 0.75
C HIS A 31 -2.12 12.36 1.06
N PRO A 32 -1.72 13.59 0.69
CA PRO A 32 -0.49 14.18 1.22
C PRO A 32 -0.51 14.22 2.74
N PHE A 33 0.64 13.98 3.37
CA PHE A 33 0.77 13.96 4.84
C PHE A 33 0.82 15.38 5.41
N THR A 34 -0.35 15.96 5.70
CA THR A 34 -0.52 17.35 6.15
C THR A 34 0.20 17.66 7.46
N PHE A 35 0.21 16.72 8.42
CA PHE A 35 0.96 16.87 9.67
C PHE A 35 2.47 17.08 9.45
N GLY A 36 3.03 16.53 8.37
CA GLY A 36 4.40 16.72 7.93
C GLY A 36 4.58 17.87 6.95
N GLY A 37 3.53 18.60 6.60
CA GLY A 37 3.58 19.70 5.64
C GLY A 37 3.73 19.26 4.17
N GLU A 38 3.50 18.00 3.86
CA GLU A 38 3.65 17.47 2.50
C GLU A 38 2.72 18.20 1.51
N ASP A 39 1.50 18.54 1.94
CA ASP A 39 0.49 19.28 1.16
C ASP A 39 0.91 20.66 0.72
N GLN A 40 1.92 21.25 1.37
CA GLN A 40 2.51 22.55 0.97
C GLN A 40 3.41 22.41 -0.26
N HIS A 41 3.93 21.22 -0.54
CA HIS A 41 4.92 20.95 -1.56
C HIS A 41 4.42 20.08 -2.71
N VAL A 42 3.44 19.22 -2.44
CA VAL A 42 2.85 18.33 -3.46
C VAL A 42 1.34 18.49 -3.49
N ARG A 43 0.77 18.27 -4.67
CA ARG A 43 -0.68 18.20 -4.84
C ARG A 43 -1.21 16.79 -4.53
N SER A 44 -2.48 16.69 -4.20
CA SER A 44 -3.20 15.42 -4.10
C SER A 44 -3.42 14.80 -5.47
N GLY A 45 -3.35 13.48 -5.55
CA GLY A 45 -3.96 12.70 -6.60
C GLY A 45 -5.49 12.62 -6.43
N SER A 46 -6.18 12.02 -7.40
CA SER A 46 -7.63 11.87 -7.38
C SER A 46 -8.12 10.52 -7.90
N GLU A 47 -7.22 9.68 -8.38
CA GLU A 47 -7.57 8.45 -9.08
C GLU A 47 -6.95 7.23 -8.44
N PHE A 48 -7.74 6.16 -8.29
CA PHE A 48 -7.23 4.86 -7.94
C PHE A 48 -6.59 4.19 -9.14
N VAL A 49 -5.50 3.48 -8.91
CA VAL A 49 -4.81 2.71 -9.94
C VAL A 49 -4.75 1.25 -9.54
N THR A 50 -5.33 0.39 -10.36
CA THR A 50 -5.22 -1.07 -10.27
C THR A 50 -4.63 -1.58 -11.57
N ILE A 51 -3.62 -2.42 -11.47
CA ILE A 51 -2.89 -2.99 -12.61
C ILE A 51 -2.98 -4.51 -12.57
N ASP A 52 -2.85 -5.14 -13.72
CA ASP A 52 -2.72 -6.59 -13.82
C ASP A 52 -1.24 -7.00 -13.76
N VAL A 53 -0.90 -7.91 -12.87
CA VAL A 53 0.43 -8.53 -12.76
C VAL A 53 0.24 -10.05 -12.81
N GLY A 54 0.47 -10.63 -13.98
CA GLY A 54 0.06 -12.00 -14.26
C GLY A 54 -1.46 -12.12 -14.21
N ASP A 55 -1.97 -12.98 -13.33
CA ASP A 55 -3.40 -13.14 -13.08
C ASP A 55 -3.93 -12.37 -11.87
N LEU A 56 -3.06 -11.63 -11.17
CA LEU A 56 -3.40 -10.84 -9.98
C LEU A 56 -3.73 -9.40 -10.33
N ARG A 57 -4.74 -8.84 -9.68
CA ARG A 57 -5.07 -7.41 -9.71
C ARG A 57 -4.41 -6.72 -8.52
N VAL A 58 -3.51 -5.79 -8.80
CA VAL A 58 -2.70 -5.08 -7.81
C VAL A 58 -3.11 -3.62 -7.74
N SER A 59 -3.61 -3.17 -6.60
CA SER A 59 -3.94 -1.76 -6.38
C SER A 59 -2.82 -1.05 -5.61
N LEU A 60 -2.53 0.17 -6.06
CA LEU A 60 -1.40 0.97 -5.60
C LEU A 60 -1.85 2.02 -4.58
N PHE A 61 -1.12 2.13 -3.47
CA PHE A 61 -1.28 3.16 -2.44
C PHE A 61 0.10 3.62 -1.96
N VAL A 62 0.17 4.80 -1.32
CA VAL A 62 1.44 5.33 -0.80
C VAL A 62 1.29 5.78 0.65
N CYS A 63 2.04 5.13 1.55
CA CYS A 63 2.32 5.60 2.91
C CYS A 63 1.06 6.04 3.68
N TYR A 64 0.79 7.35 3.73
CA TYR A 64 -0.30 7.95 4.51
C TYR A 64 -1.70 7.50 4.06
N ASP A 65 -1.86 7.11 2.79
CA ASP A 65 -3.11 6.53 2.27
C ASP A 65 -3.57 5.32 3.10
N LEU A 66 -2.63 4.58 3.71
CA LEU A 66 -2.92 3.44 4.58
C LEU A 66 -3.89 3.76 5.73
N ARG A 67 -4.02 5.03 6.14
CA ARG A 67 -4.93 5.45 7.21
C ARG A 67 -6.40 5.53 6.80
N PHE A 68 -6.67 5.59 5.51
CA PHE A 68 -8.00 5.83 4.97
C PHE A 68 -8.65 4.51 4.51
N ALA A 69 -9.33 3.85 5.46
CA ALA A 69 -9.89 2.51 5.27
C ALA A 69 -10.92 2.43 4.15
N ASP A 70 -11.70 3.48 3.98
CA ASP A 70 -12.78 3.57 3.00
C ASP A 70 -12.28 3.43 1.56
N GLU A 71 -11.07 3.90 1.25
CA GLU A 71 -10.48 3.76 -0.08
C GLU A 71 -10.10 2.30 -0.39
N PHE A 72 -9.45 1.62 0.56
CA PHE A 72 -9.18 0.19 0.45
C PHE A 72 -10.48 -0.60 0.31
N TRP A 73 -11.47 -0.22 1.10
CA TRP A 73 -12.79 -0.82 1.09
C TRP A 73 -13.50 -0.68 -0.26
N GLN A 74 -13.38 0.47 -0.92
CA GLN A 74 -13.93 0.70 -2.27
C GLN A 74 -13.28 -0.21 -3.31
N ARG A 75 -11.98 -0.50 -3.18
CA ARG A 75 -11.20 -1.31 -4.13
C ARG A 75 -11.21 -2.81 -3.83
N ALA A 76 -11.70 -3.23 -2.65
CA ALA A 76 -11.58 -4.61 -2.16
C ALA A 76 -12.04 -5.68 -3.18
N LYS A 77 -13.17 -5.46 -3.85
CA LYS A 77 -13.74 -6.45 -4.79
C LYS A 77 -12.93 -6.59 -6.08
N ASP A 78 -12.19 -5.56 -6.45
CA ASP A 78 -11.42 -5.49 -7.69
C ASP A 78 -9.92 -5.65 -7.47
N THR A 79 -9.50 -6.08 -6.27
CA THR A 79 -8.08 -6.15 -5.89
C THR A 79 -7.78 -7.49 -5.26
N ASP A 80 -6.66 -8.07 -5.65
CA ASP A 80 -6.10 -9.28 -5.06
C ASP A 80 -4.91 -8.95 -4.14
N VAL A 81 -4.17 -7.86 -4.45
CA VAL A 81 -3.00 -7.38 -3.69
C VAL A 81 -3.05 -5.86 -3.54
N PHE A 82 -2.91 -5.36 -2.32
CA PHE A 82 -2.57 -3.96 -2.05
C PHE A 82 -1.07 -3.81 -1.87
N LEU A 83 -0.48 -2.85 -2.59
CA LEU A 83 0.95 -2.56 -2.53
C LEU A 83 1.17 -1.15 -1.97
N VAL A 84 1.92 -1.06 -0.86
CA VAL A 84 2.05 0.17 -0.06
C VAL A 84 3.52 0.46 0.28
N PRO A 85 4.27 1.19 -0.55
CA PRO A 85 5.57 1.73 -0.15
C PRO A 85 5.39 2.92 0.80
N ALA A 86 6.34 3.08 1.74
CA ALA A 86 6.26 4.12 2.75
C ALA A 86 7.62 4.61 3.29
N ASN A 87 7.58 5.84 3.83
CA ASN A 87 8.51 6.37 4.80
C ASN A 87 7.75 6.53 6.14
N TRP A 88 7.49 5.41 6.83
CA TRP A 88 6.71 5.39 8.07
C TRP A 88 7.64 5.35 9.28
N PRO A 89 7.65 6.37 10.17
CA PRO A 89 8.59 6.45 11.28
C PRO A 89 8.36 5.37 12.33
N GLU A 90 9.45 4.93 12.96
CA GLU A 90 9.46 3.95 14.06
C GLU A 90 8.52 4.31 15.21
N SER A 91 8.42 5.60 15.56
CA SER A 91 7.52 6.09 16.62
C SER A 91 6.04 5.73 16.39
N ARG A 92 5.69 5.32 15.19
CA ARG A 92 4.35 4.86 14.78
C ARG A 92 4.35 3.49 14.12
N SER A 93 5.38 2.67 14.40
CA SER A 93 5.51 1.29 13.87
C SER A 93 4.28 0.44 14.20
N MET A 94 3.75 0.52 15.42
CA MET A 94 2.53 -0.18 15.81
C MET A 94 1.33 0.19 14.90
N HIS A 95 1.19 1.47 14.53
CA HIS A 95 0.12 1.86 13.58
C HIS A 95 0.34 1.26 12.19
N TRP A 96 1.59 1.27 11.71
CA TRP A 96 1.95 0.68 10.41
C TRP A 96 1.55 -0.78 10.33
N LEU A 97 2.00 -1.58 11.28
CA LEU A 97 1.74 -3.02 11.32
C LEU A 97 0.26 -3.33 11.48
N SER A 98 -0.41 -2.66 12.44
CA SER A 98 -1.84 -2.89 12.70
C SER A 98 -2.71 -2.50 11.50
N LEU A 99 -2.40 -1.40 10.82
CA LEU A 99 -3.18 -0.95 9.68
C LEU A 99 -2.95 -1.85 8.45
N LEU A 100 -1.72 -2.27 8.15
CA LEU A 100 -1.47 -3.23 7.08
C LEU A 100 -2.26 -4.53 7.28
N GLN A 101 -2.19 -5.08 8.50
CA GLN A 101 -2.92 -6.31 8.83
C GLN A 101 -4.43 -6.12 8.75
N ALA A 102 -4.94 -4.99 9.27
CA ALA A 102 -6.36 -4.67 9.18
C ALA A 102 -6.82 -4.58 7.72
N ARG A 103 -6.04 -3.92 6.83
CA ARG A 103 -6.36 -3.86 5.39
C ARG A 103 -6.41 -5.24 4.76
N ALA A 104 -5.53 -6.16 5.16
CA ALA A 104 -5.57 -7.54 4.67
C ALA A 104 -6.86 -8.25 5.10
N ILE A 105 -7.18 -8.18 6.39
CA ILE A 105 -8.34 -8.88 6.98
C ILE A 105 -9.65 -8.33 6.43
N GLU A 106 -9.88 -7.02 6.51
CA GLU A 106 -11.16 -6.40 6.17
C GLU A 106 -11.49 -6.42 4.67
N ASN A 107 -10.45 -6.53 3.82
CA ASN A 107 -10.61 -6.55 2.36
C ASN A 107 -10.38 -7.94 1.75
N GLN A 108 -9.94 -8.91 2.56
CA GLN A 108 -9.61 -10.27 2.12
C GLN A 108 -8.68 -10.27 0.90
N THR A 109 -7.57 -9.52 1.03
CA THR A 109 -6.55 -9.32 0.01
C THR A 109 -5.17 -9.55 0.60
N TYR A 110 -4.17 -9.86 -0.23
CA TYR A 110 -2.80 -9.69 0.21
C TYR A 110 -2.50 -8.22 0.46
N VAL A 111 -1.62 -7.93 1.43
CA VAL A 111 -1.08 -6.59 1.65
C VAL A 111 0.42 -6.66 1.73
N ILE A 112 1.09 -5.93 0.83
CA ILE A 112 2.55 -5.84 0.77
C ILE A 112 2.94 -4.42 1.19
N GLY A 113 3.45 -4.29 2.41
CA GLY A 113 3.96 -3.04 2.95
C GLY A 113 5.48 -3.00 2.88
N CYS A 114 6.04 -2.08 2.08
CA CYS A 114 7.46 -1.84 1.98
C CYS A 114 7.82 -0.51 2.64
N ASN A 115 8.54 -0.55 3.76
CA ASN A 115 8.93 0.64 4.50
C ASN A 115 10.45 0.80 4.55
N ARG A 116 10.92 2.05 4.53
CA ARG A 116 12.35 2.35 4.62
C ARG A 116 12.94 2.01 5.98
N VAL A 117 14.24 1.81 6.02
CA VAL A 117 15.08 1.77 7.24
C VAL A 117 16.02 2.96 7.29
N GLY A 118 16.60 3.21 8.46
CA GLY A 118 17.64 4.23 8.70
C GLY A 118 17.09 5.53 9.29
N GLN A 119 17.82 6.61 9.10
CA GLN A 119 17.50 7.92 9.64
C GLN A 119 17.22 8.94 8.54
N GLY A 120 16.26 9.84 8.78
CA GLY A 120 15.95 10.97 7.91
C GLY A 120 15.59 12.19 8.74
N GLY A 121 16.46 13.22 8.75
CA GLY A 121 16.33 14.35 9.64
C GLY A 121 16.35 13.90 11.11
N SER A 122 15.33 14.25 11.87
CA SER A 122 15.15 13.83 13.27
C SER A 122 14.40 12.51 13.44
N LEU A 123 13.96 11.87 12.34
CA LEU A 123 13.15 10.68 12.38
C LEU A 123 14.00 9.44 12.15
N VAL A 124 13.68 8.38 12.91
CA VAL A 124 14.21 7.02 12.75
C VAL A 124 13.13 6.17 12.09
N TYR A 125 13.56 5.26 11.22
CA TYR A 125 12.72 4.33 10.48
C TYR A 125 13.22 2.91 10.72
N SER A 126 12.38 2.10 11.36
CA SER A 126 12.71 0.71 11.69
C SER A 126 12.51 -0.28 10.55
N GLY A 127 11.92 0.16 9.44
CA GLY A 127 11.49 -0.75 8.38
C GLY A 127 10.15 -1.35 8.71
N ASP A 128 10.12 -2.52 9.35
CA ASP A 128 8.89 -3.25 9.64
C ASP A 128 8.09 -3.60 8.38
N SER A 129 8.79 -3.79 7.24
CA SER A 129 8.17 -4.26 6.00
C SER A 129 7.52 -5.61 6.21
N ARG A 130 6.32 -5.80 5.64
CA ARG A 130 5.51 -7.01 5.84
C ARG A 130 4.76 -7.42 4.60
N ILE A 131 4.55 -8.73 4.49
CA ILE A 131 3.61 -9.34 3.55
C ILE A 131 2.57 -10.08 4.38
N PHE A 132 1.30 -9.68 4.24
CA PHE A 132 0.16 -10.35 4.85
C PHE A 132 -0.65 -11.10 3.79
N ASP A 133 -1.17 -12.26 4.17
CA ASP A 133 -2.13 -13.00 3.35
C ASP A 133 -3.56 -12.44 3.49
N PRO A 134 -4.54 -12.89 2.66
CA PRO A 134 -5.92 -12.43 2.73
C PRO A 134 -6.67 -12.76 4.03
N TYR A 135 -6.10 -13.60 4.90
CA TYR A 135 -6.63 -13.90 6.23
C TYR A 135 -5.99 -13.07 7.33
N GLY A 136 -4.96 -12.28 6.98
CA GLY A 136 -4.19 -11.44 7.90
C GLY A 136 -3.00 -12.15 8.54
N GLU A 137 -2.62 -13.33 8.05
CA GLU A 137 -1.42 -14.04 8.51
C GLU A 137 -0.16 -13.40 7.91
N THR A 138 0.89 -13.30 8.72
CA THR A 138 2.19 -12.79 8.25
C THR A 138 2.92 -13.87 7.45
N LEU A 139 3.10 -13.63 6.15
CA LEU A 139 3.88 -14.53 5.27
C LEU A 139 5.38 -14.23 5.32
N ALA A 140 5.75 -12.94 5.38
CA ALA A 140 7.13 -12.52 5.49
C ALA A 140 7.23 -11.21 6.27
N GLN A 141 8.34 -11.04 7.00
CA GLN A 141 8.63 -9.84 7.78
C GLN A 141 10.11 -9.48 7.73
N GLY A 142 10.41 -8.18 7.62
CA GLY A 142 11.75 -7.65 7.76
C GLY A 142 12.17 -7.57 9.22
N ALA A 143 13.45 -7.79 9.48
CA ALA A 143 14.03 -7.50 10.79
C ALA A 143 14.08 -5.97 11.01
N PRO A 144 13.82 -5.49 12.23
CA PRO A 144 13.91 -4.05 12.53
C PRO A 144 15.32 -3.51 12.26
N HIS A 145 15.38 -2.32 11.64
CA HIS A 145 16.61 -1.59 11.31
C HIS A 145 17.55 -2.27 10.29
N GLU A 146 17.11 -3.32 9.63
CA GLU A 146 17.91 -4.03 8.64
C GLU A 146 17.34 -3.86 7.23
N GLU A 147 18.21 -3.59 6.26
CA GLU A 147 17.85 -3.68 4.85
C GLU A 147 17.74 -5.14 4.45
N CYS A 148 16.60 -5.52 3.88
CA CYS A 148 16.34 -6.89 3.49
C CYS A 148 15.43 -6.98 2.27
N ILE A 149 15.44 -8.13 1.62
CA ILE A 149 14.48 -8.49 0.58
C ILE A 149 13.56 -9.57 1.15
N LEU A 150 12.27 -9.35 1.05
CA LEU A 150 11.23 -10.28 1.48
C LEU A 150 10.67 -11.04 0.28
N TYR A 151 10.39 -12.31 0.48
CA TYR A 151 9.78 -13.17 -0.53
C TYR A 151 8.56 -13.87 0.07
N ALA A 152 7.49 -13.96 -0.70
CA ALA A 152 6.32 -14.78 -0.41
C ALA A 152 5.63 -15.16 -1.72
N ASP A 153 5.03 -16.35 -1.75
CA ASP A 153 4.16 -16.74 -2.83
C ASP A 153 2.77 -16.12 -2.62
N VAL A 154 2.25 -15.47 -3.65
CA VAL A 154 0.92 -14.86 -3.68
C VAL A 154 0.14 -15.43 -4.85
N THR A 155 -1.09 -15.87 -4.59
CA THR A 155 -1.91 -16.52 -5.61
C THR A 155 -3.34 -16.00 -5.58
N ARG A 156 -4.00 -15.96 -6.73
CA ARG A 156 -5.41 -15.60 -6.84
C ARG A 156 -6.31 -16.66 -6.18
N GLU A 157 -5.89 -17.92 -6.24
CA GLU A 157 -6.60 -19.03 -5.61
C GLU A 157 -6.77 -18.80 -4.11
N ARG A 158 -5.72 -18.33 -3.42
CA ARG A 158 -5.79 -18.04 -1.97
C ARG A 158 -6.77 -16.92 -1.65
N VAL A 159 -6.81 -15.87 -2.46
CA VAL A 159 -7.80 -14.79 -2.31
C VAL A 159 -9.22 -15.34 -2.46
N THR A 160 -9.43 -16.15 -3.48
CA THR A 160 -10.72 -16.80 -3.77
C THR A 160 -11.15 -17.71 -2.63
N GLU A 161 -10.25 -18.59 -2.16
CA GLU A 161 -10.51 -19.49 -1.03
C GLU A 161 -11.00 -18.75 0.20
N VAL A 162 -10.29 -17.69 0.62
CA VAL A 162 -10.63 -16.91 1.80
C VAL A 162 -11.99 -16.23 1.64
N ARG A 163 -12.25 -15.63 0.47
CA ARG A 163 -13.52 -14.95 0.15
C ARG A 163 -14.71 -15.90 0.07
N GLU A 164 -14.52 -17.12 -0.43
CA GLU A 164 -15.56 -18.13 -0.49
C GLU A 164 -15.87 -18.75 0.87
N LYS A 165 -14.84 -18.96 1.69
CA LYS A 165 -14.97 -19.50 3.03
C LYS A 165 -15.64 -18.54 4.00
N PHE A 166 -15.32 -17.26 3.90
CA PHE A 166 -15.83 -16.24 4.81
C PHE A 166 -16.33 -15.01 4.05
N ARG A 167 -17.58 -15.03 3.65
CA ARG A 167 -18.19 -14.19 2.60
C ARG A 167 -18.60 -12.78 3.02
N PHE A 168 -18.05 -12.20 4.09
CA PHE A 168 -18.51 -10.91 4.62
C PHE A 168 -18.39 -9.72 3.63
N LEU A 169 -17.51 -9.79 2.62
CA LEU A 169 -17.49 -8.77 1.57
C LEU A 169 -18.80 -8.70 0.77
N GLN A 170 -19.57 -9.80 0.74
CA GLN A 170 -20.88 -9.85 0.10
C GLN A 170 -21.97 -9.20 0.97
N ASP A 171 -21.73 -9.06 2.28
CA ASP A 171 -22.67 -8.45 3.24
C ASP A 171 -22.62 -6.93 3.23
N ARG A 172 -21.73 -6.32 2.45
CA ARG A 172 -21.60 -4.86 2.29
C ARG A 172 -22.90 -4.26 1.79
N ARG A 173 -23.34 -3.14 2.42
CA ARG A 173 -24.64 -2.49 2.17
C ARG A 173 -24.52 -1.09 1.54
N LEU A 174 -23.34 -0.64 1.12
CA LEU A 174 -23.14 0.66 0.46
C LEU A 174 -22.51 0.49 -0.90
#